data_45c09217392aa119e842b23632ee7773
#
_entry.id   45c09217392aa119e842b23632ee7773
#
_cell.length_a   1.000
_cell.length_b   1.000
_cell.length_c   1.000
_cell.angle_alpha   90.00
_cell.angle_beta   90.00
_cell.angle_gamma   90.00
#
_symmetry.space_group_name_H-M   'P 1'
#
loop_
_entity.id
_entity.type
_entity.pdbx_description
1 polymer ?
#
loop_
_entity_poly.entity_id
_entity_poly.type
_entity_poly.pdbx_seq_one_letter_code
_entity_poly.pdbx_strand_id
1 'polypeptide(L)'
;MDAKQAQKILLDEQKSLTDLRRQSKDARAPVELDQQAVGRLSRMDALQKQNMELATEQRRQQRLHIIDAALKRIEAGDFGFCVICDEAISLQRLAFDPAVACCVTCRN
;
A
#
# COMPACT_ATOMS: atom_id res chain seq x y z
N MET A 1 -18.52 -1.03 -11.49
CA MET A 1 -17.19 -1.68 -11.66
C MET A 1 -17.37 -3.17 -11.53
N ASP A 2 -16.86 -3.93 -12.47
CA ASP A 2 -16.91 -5.40 -12.41
C ASP A 2 -15.57 -5.97 -11.91
N ALA A 3 -15.55 -7.29 -11.68
CA ALA A 3 -14.35 -7.95 -11.13
C ALA A 3 -13.13 -7.84 -12.05
N LYS A 4 -13.34 -7.87 -13.36
CA LYS A 4 -12.24 -7.75 -14.34
C LYS A 4 -11.60 -6.37 -14.31
N GLN A 5 -12.43 -5.32 -14.25
CA GLN A 5 -11.94 -3.95 -14.15
C GLN A 5 -11.18 -3.75 -12.84
N ALA A 6 -11.74 -4.24 -11.74
CA ALA A 6 -11.08 -4.17 -10.44
C ALA A 6 -9.75 -4.90 -10.45
N GLN A 7 -9.69 -6.09 -11.02
CA GLN A 7 -8.46 -6.88 -11.12
C GLN A 7 -7.39 -6.12 -11.88
N LYS A 8 -7.73 -5.53 -13.01
CA LYS A 8 -6.77 -4.75 -13.82
C LYS A 8 -6.22 -3.57 -13.04
N ILE A 9 -7.10 -2.80 -12.39
CA ILE A 9 -6.70 -1.63 -11.60
C ILE A 9 -5.77 -2.05 -10.47
N LEU A 10 -6.11 -3.11 -9.75
CA LEU A 10 -5.31 -3.60 -8.63
C LEU A 10 -3.97 -4.17 -9.07
N LEU A 11 -3.92 -4.88 -10.19
CA LEU A 11 -2.66 -5.39 -10.73
C LEU A 11 -1.75 -4.24 -11.18
N ASP A 12 -2.30 -3.20 -11.80
CA ASP A 12 -1.53 -2.02 -12.19
C ASP A 12 -0.96 -1.29 -10.97
N GLU A 13 -1.77 -1.13 -9.91
CA GLU A 13 -1.32 -0.52 -8.66
C GLU A 13 -0.24 -1.36 -7.98
N GLN A 14 -0.43 -2.68 -7.94
CA GLN A 14 0.55 -3.61 -7.38
C GLN A 14 1.91 -3.48 -8.08
N LYS A 15 1.89 -3.42 -9.41
CA LYS A 15 3.11 -3.25 -10.19
C LYS A 15 3.78 -1.92 -9.89
N SER A 16 3.02 -0.83 -9.86
CA SER A 16 3.54 0.50 -9.55
C SER A 16 4.19 0.56 -8.18
N LEU A 17 3.54 -0.01 -7.16
CA LEU A 17 4.07 -0.03 -5.80
C LEU A 17 5.33 -0.90 -5.70
N THR A 18 5.37 -2.03 -6.39
CA THR A 18 6.54 -2.91 -6.43
C THR A 18 7.73 -2.19 -7.07
N ASP A 19 7.50 -1.48 -8.17
CA ASP A 19 8.54 -0.71 -8.86
C ASP A 19 9.06 0.42 -7.96
N LEU A 20 8.18 1.13 -7.27
CA LEU A 20 8.57 2.17 -6.32
C LEU A 20 9.41 1.62 -5.16
N ARG A 21 9.09 0.44 -4.66
CA ARG A 21 9.88 -0.21 -3.61
C ARG A 21 11.30 -0.50 -4.10
N ARG A 22 11.46 -0.98 -5.32
CA ARG A 22 12.77 -1.23 -5.92
C ARG A 22 13.57 0.04 -6.07
N GLN A 23 12.94 1.10 -6.58
CA GLN A 23 13.59 2.40 -6.81
C GLN A 23 14.03 3.05 -5.50
N SER A 24 13.29 2.86 -4.41
CA SER A 24 13.58 3.48 -3.14
C SER A 24 14.41 2.61 -2.20
N LYS A 25 14.89 1.46 -2.66
CA LYS A 25 15.67 0.53 -1.83
C LYS A 25 16.90 1.18 -1.23
N ASP A 26 17.63 1.95 -2.02
CA ASP A 26 18.83 2.63 -1.56
C ASP A 26 18.53 3.71 -0.51
N ALA A 27 17.38 4.38 -0.64
CA ALA A 27 16.93 5.39 0.32
C ALA A 27 16.55 4.77 1.67
N ARG A 28 16.26 3.47 1.72
CA ARG A 28 15.94 2.74 2.95
C ARG A 28 17.16 2.09 3.60
N ALA A 29 18.30 2.09 2.90
CA ALA A 29 19.52 1.52 3.45
C ALA A 29 19.95 2.28 4.72
N PRO A 30 20.61 1.63 5.66
CA PRO A 30 21.11 2.30 6.85
C PRO A 30 21.98 3.51 6.49
N VAL A 31 21.80 4.60 7.23
CA VAL A 31 22.60 5.81 7.02
C VAL A 31 24.00 5.58 7.53
N GLU A 32 24.99 5.71 6.64
CA GLU A 32 26.38 5.76 7.04
C GLU A 32 26.73 7.18 7.44
N LEU A 33 27.16 7.33 8.70
CA LEU A 33 27.52 8.64 9.23
C LEU A 33 29.05 8.80 9.12
N ASP A 34 29.46 9.66 8.22
CA ASP A 34 30.87 10.05 8.11
C ASP A 34 31.19 11.06 9.21
N GLN A 35 31.96 10.63 10.18
CA GLN A 35 32.32 11.45 11.35
C GLN A 35 33.16 12.68 11.00
N GLN A 36 33.84 12.66 9.86
CA GLN A 36 34.74 13.76 9.49
C GLN A 36 34.04 14.85 8.68
N ALA A 37 33.01 14.52 7.92
CA ALA A 37 32.45 15.44 6.95
C ALA A 37 31.13 16.05 7.38
N VAL A 38 30.48 15.54 8.41
CA VAL A 38 29.07 15.87 8.67
C VAL A 38 28.91 16.42 10.07
N GLY A 39 28.35 17.62 10.18
CA GLY A 39 28.00 18.21 11.45
C GLY A 39 26.78 17.52 12.06
N ARG A 40 26.54 17.82 13.34
CA ARG A 40 25.46 17.19 14.11
C ARG A 40 24.07 17.35 13.45
N LEU A 41 23.79 18.55 12.93
CA LEU A 41 22.51 18.83 12.25
C LEU A 41 22.33 17.98 11.01
N SER A 42 23.37 17.81 10.21
CA SER A 42 23.32 16.98 9.01
C SER A 42 23.06 15.52 9.32
N ARG A 43 23.58 15.01 10.45
CA ARG A 43 23.29 13.65 10.89
C ARG A 43 21.82 13.48 11.25
N MET A 44 21.26 14.45 11.97
CA MET A 44 19.84 14.42 12.35
C MET A 44 18.94 14.47 11.12
N ASP A 45 19.28 15.32 10.14
CA ASP A 45 18.52 15.41 8.90
C ASP A 45 18.57 14.10 8.10
N ALA A 46 19.73 13.47 8.02
CA ALA A 46 19.89 12.19 7.33
C ALA A 46 19.08 11.08 8.00
N LEU A 47 19.09 11.01 9.32
CA LEU A 47 18.31 10.03 10.08
C LEU A 47 16.81 10.27 9.95
N GLN A 48 16.38 11.53 9.99
CA GLN A 48 14.98 11.91 9.80
C GLN A 48 14.50 11.50 8.42
N LYS A 49 15.28 11.76 7.38
CA LYS A 49 14.95 11.36 6.01
C LYS A 49 14.83 9.85 5.90
N GLN A 50 15.75 9.09 6.49
CA GLN A 50 15.66 7.63 6.51
C GLN A 50 14.39 7.15 7.20
N ASN A 51 14.03 7.74 8.34
CA ASN A 51 12.81 7.38 9.07
C ASN A 51 11.55 7.64 8.24
N MET A 52 11.52 8.75 7.50
CA MET A 52 10.41 9.06 6.59
C MET A 52 10.29 8.03 5.46
N GLU A 53 11.41 7.61 4.89
CA GLU A 53 11.43 6.60 3.83
C GLU A 53 10.96 5.23 4.36
N LEU A 54 11.37 4.86 5.58
CA LEU A 54 10.92 3.62 6.21
C LEU A 54 9.42 3.64 6.47
N ALA A 55 8.87 4.77 6.94
CA ALA A 55 7.43 4.91 7.16
C ALA A 55 6.65 4.82 5.85
N THR A 56 7.16 5.41 4.77
CA THR A 56 6.57 5.32 3.44
C THR A 56 6.57 3.87 2.95
N GLU A 57 7.66 3.16 3.16
CA GLU A 57 7.77 1.74 2.79
C GLU A 57 6.77 0.88 3.56
N GLN A 58 6.58 1.13 4.85
CA GLN A 58 5.59 0.39 5.63
C GLN A 58 4.18 0.58 5.07
N ARG A 59 3.82 1.81 4.67
CA ARG A 59 2.52 2.09 4.04
C ARG A 59 2.37 1.36 2.72
N ARG A 60 3.43 1.29 1.91
CA ARG A 60 3.44 0.54 0.64
C ARG A 60 3.23 -0.95 0.89
N GLN A 61 3.90 -1.52 1.87
CA GLN A 61 3.74 -2.93 2.24
C GLN A 61 2.31 -3.23 2.68
N GLN A 62 1.74 -2.39 3.54
CA GLN A 62 0.36 -2.55 3.99
C GLN A 62 -0.61 -2.51 2.81
N ARG A 63 -0.42 -1.56 1.90
CA ARG A 63 -1.27 -1.45 0.71
C ARG A 63 -1.13 -2.69 -0.19
N LEU A 64 0.08 -3.20 -0.38
CA LEU A 64 0.31 -4.42 -1.16
C LEU A 64 -0.40 -5.63 -0.54
N HIS A 65 -0.42 -5.77 0.78
CA HIS A 65 -1.17 -6.82 1.45
C HIS A 65 -2.68 -6.68 1.23
N ILE A 66 -3.19 -5.46 1.28
CA ILE A 66 -4.61 -5.18 1.01
C ILE A 66 -4.96 -5.55 -0.43
N ILE A 67 -4.11 -5.17 -1.39
CA ILE A 67 -4.31 -5.50 -2.80
C ILE A 67 -4.26 -7.01 -3.02
N ASP A 68 -3.31 -7.71 -2.43
CA ASP A 68 -3.18 -9.16 -2.56
C ASP A 68 -4.43 -9.87 -2.04
N ALA A 69 -4.93 -9.47 -0.89
CA ALA A 69 -6.16 -10.02 -0.33
C ALA A 69 -7.36 -9.76 -1.25
N ALA A 70 -7.44 -8.56 -1.83
CA ALA A 70 -8.52 -8.22 -2.77
C ALA A 70 -8.45 -9.06 -4.05
N LEU A 71 -7.25 -9.29 -4.58
CA LEU A 71 -7.06 -10.13 -5.76
C LEU A 71 -7.49 -11.58 -5.49
N LYS A 72 -7.20 -12.08 -4.29
CA LYS A 72 -7.64 -13.43 -3.89
C LYS A 72 -9.17 -13.52 -3.80
N ARG A 73 -9.83 -12.49 -3.28
CA ARG A 73 -11.30 -12.45 -3.26
C ARG A 73 -11.90 -12.41 -4.66
N ILE A 74 -11.27 -11.71 -5.60
CA ILE A 74 -11.70 -11.70 -6.99
C ILE A 74 -11.62 -13.09 -7.59
N GLU A 75 -10.51 -13.80 -7.37
CA GLU A 75 -10.33 -15.17 -7.85
C GLU A 75 -11.36 -16.13 -7.25
N ALA A 76 -11.73 -15.93 -6.00
CA ALA A 76 -12.71 -16.76 -5.31
C ALA A 76 -14.16 -16.42 -5.66
N GLY A 77 -14.41 -15.34 -6.43
CA GLY A 77 -15.75 -14.90 -6.77
C GLY A 77 -16.44 -14.07 -5.70
N ASP A 78 -15.67 -13.55 -4.72
CA ASP A 78 -16.21 -12.80 -3.58
C ASP A 78 -16.05 -11.29 -3.74
N PHE A 79 -15.70 -10.83 -4.93
CA PHE A 79 -15.52 -9.39 -5.17
C PHE A 79 -16.84 -8.63 -4.96
N GLY A 80 -16.73 -7.50 -4.25
CA GLY A 80 -17.87 -6.61 -4.04
C GLY A 80 -18.72 -6.91 -2.82
N PHE A 81 -18.32 -7.89 -2.02
CA PHE A 81 -19.03 -8.25 -0.79
C PHE A 81 -18.17 -7.97 0.44
N CYS A 82 -18.82 -7.48 1.51
CA CYS A 82 -18.16 -7.24 2.77
C CYS A 82 -17.65 -8.55 3.39
N VAL A 83 -16.39 -8.57 3.84
CA VAL A 83 -15.79 -9.77 4.44
C VAL A 83 -16.35 -10.08 5.83
N ILE A 84 -17.07 -9.14 6.45
CA ILE A 84 -17.62 -9.30 7.81
C ILE A 84 -19.08 -9.72 7.79
N CYS A 85 -19.91 -9.03 7.01
CA CYS A 85 -21.37 -9.25 7.01
C CYS A 85 -21.91 -9.86 5.72
N ASP A 86 -21.07 -10.08 4.73
CA ASP A 86 -21.43 -10.61 3.39
C ASP A 86 -22.40 -9.74 2.60
N GLU A 87 -22.70 -8.54 3.07
CA GLU A 87 -23.52 -7.58 2.34
C GLU A 87 -22.76 -6.99 1.16
N ALA A 88 -23.47 -6.61 0.12
CA ALA A 88 -22.84 -5.98 -1.04
C ALA A 88 -22.27 -4.60 -0.65
N ILE A 89 -21.04 -4.35 -1.08
CA ILE A 89 -20.39 -3.05 -0.92
C ILE A 89 -20.94 -2.11 -2.01
N SER A 90 -21.20 -0.85 -1.67
CA SER A 90 -21.74 0.11 -2.64
C SER A 90 -20.81 0.28 -3.84
N LEU A 91 -21.40 0.49 -5.03
CA LEU A 91 -20.62 0.71 -6.26
C LEU A 91 -19.74 1.95 -6.17
N GLN A 92 -20.22 3.00 -5.50
CA GLN A 92 -19.42 4.21 -5.29
C GLN A 92 -18.15 3.93 -4.48
N ARG A 93 -18.27 3.12 -3.44
CA ARG A 93 -17.15 2.75 -2.59
C ARG A 93 -16.15 1.88 -3.35
N LEU A 94 -16.62 0.94 -4.15
CA LEU A 94 -15.78 0.09 -5.00
C LEU A 94 -15.07 0.90 -6.08
N ALA A 95 -15.75 1.88 -6.67
CA ALA A 95 -15.14 2.75 -7.69
C ALA A 95 -14.06 3.64 -7.09
N PHE A 96 -14.23 4.05 -5.84
CA PHE A 96 -13.20 4.82 -5.13
C PHE A 96 -11.99 3.96 -4.79
N ASP A 97 -12.22 2.75 -4.30
CA ASP A 97 -11.14 1.81 -3.95
C ASP A 97 -11.57 0.37 -4.19
N PRO A 98 -11.15 -0.26 -5.31
CA PRO A 98 -11.51 -1.65 -5.60
C PRO A 98 -10.99 -2.66 -4.58
N ALA A 99 -10.02 -2.29 -3.75
CA ALA A 99 -9.46 -3.18 -2.73
C ALA A 99 -10.23 -3.15 -1.42
N VAL A 100 -11.28 -2.34 -1.31
CA VAL A 100 -12.07 -2.23 -0.08
C VAL A 100 -12.66 -3.58 0.30
N ALA A 101 -12.54 -3.93 1.58
CA ALA A 101 -12.96 -5.23 2.10
C ALA A 101 -14.26 -5.16 2.90
N CYS A 102 -14.64 -4.00 3.40
CA CYS A 102 -15.77 -3.83 4.31
C CYS A 102 -16.76 -2.81 3.78
N CYS A 103 -18.05 -3.03 4.07
CA CYS A 103 -19.09 -2.05 3.82
C CYS A 103 -18.98 -0.88 4.80
N VAL A 104 -19.75 0.18 4.56
CA VAL A 104 -19.75 1.37 5.41
C VAL A 104 -20.11 1.04 6.86
N THR A 105 -21.04 0.11 7.07
CA THR A 105 -21.51 -0.28 8.39
C THR A 105 -20.45 -1.04 9.19
N CYS A 106 -19.68 -1.90 8.55
CA CYS A 106 -18.63 -2.71 9.20
C CYS A 106 -17.28 -2.02 9.26
N ARG A 107 -17.16 -0.87 8.65
CA ARG A 107 -15.94 -0.08 8.65
C ARG A 107 -15.65 0.44 10.06
N ASN A 108 -14.41 0.34 10.49
CA ASN A 108 -13.90 0.97 11.69
C ASN A 108 -13.04 2.18 11.35
#